data_78fcc2a177eb7f9f61e8c66842a5cf57
#
_entry.id   78fcc2a177eb7f9f61e8c66842a5cf57
#
_cell.length_a   1.000
_cell.length_b   1.000
_cell.length_c   1.000
_cell.angle_alpha   90.00
_cell.angle_beta   90.00
_cell.angle_gamma   90.00
#
_symmetry.space_group_name_H-M   'P 1'
#
loop_
_entity.id
_entity.type
_entity.pdbx_description
1 polymer ?
#
loop_
_entity_poly.entity_id
_entity_poly.type
_entity_poly.pdbx_seq_one_letter_code
_entity_poly.pdbx_strand_id
1 'polypeptide(L)'
;AKGLHGTELTAQIADAVARTGIEKVQNRKIAALSKGYKQRVGIAQALLGEPSLLIFDEPTVGLDPEERIHFRNLFSRSAQDRLVLLSTHIIEDVQSVCDQIVVMDGGRILFAGTPAAMIRAAAGHVGEFLEKDLAQEEGLHITARVNTSQGIRCRVVADKLPDYVRIAEPSLEDAYLYLISREEAQ
;
A
#
# COMPACT_ATOMS: atom_id res chain seq x y z
N ALA A 1 -27.14 -9.58 12.23
CA ALA A 1 -26.50 -10.61 11.45
C ALA A 1 -25.23 -11.18 12.12
N LYS A 2 -24.52 -10.43 12.99
CA LYS A 2 -23.31 -10.90 13.71
C LYS A 2 -23.60 -11.41 15.14
N GLY A 3 -24.85 -11.71 15.49
CA GLY A 3 -25.25 -12.25 16.80
C GLY A 3 -25.23 -11.25 17.96
N LEU A 4 -24.92 -9.99 17.70
CA LEU A 4 -24.86 -8.92 18.72
C LEU A 4 -26.25 -8.38 19.04
N HIS A 5 -26.56 -8.19 20.32
CA HIS A 5 -27.85 -7.69 20.79
C HIS A 5 -27.71 -6.76 22.00
N GLY A 6 -28.74 -5.92 22.21
CA GLY A 6 -28.86 -5.10 23.41
C GLY A 6 -27.71 -4.15 23.66
N THR A 7 -27.27 -4.07 24.90
CA THR A 7 -26.21 -3.16 25.36
C THR A 7 -24.86 -3.42 24.72
N GLU A 8 -24.53 -4.67 24.44
CA GLU A 8 -23.28 -5.06 23.75
C GLU A 8 -23.22 -4.49 22.33
N LEU A 9 -24.32 -4.63 21.55
CA LEU A 9 -24.40 -4.04 20.20
C LEU A 9 -24.22 -2.53 20.25
N THR A 10 -24.86 -1.86 21.21
CA THR A 10 -24.76 -0.40 21.36
C THR A 10 -23.34 0.03 21.66
N ALA A 11 -22.65 -0.66 22.57
CA ALA A 11 -21.26 -0.38 22.92
C ALA A 11 -20.31 -0.59 21.73
N GLN A 12 -20.45 -1.69 20.99
CA GLN A 12 -19.62 -1.97 19.82
C GLN A 12 -19.88 -0.99 18.67
N ILE A 13 -21.11 -0.54 18.45
CA ILE A 13 -21.40 0.52 17.48
C ILE A 13 -20.70 1.81 17.89
N ALA A 14 -20.78 2.22 19.16
CA ALA A 14 -20.14 3.43 19.63
C ALA A 14 -18.62 3.39 19.46
N ASP A 15 -17.98 2.26 19.77
CA ASP A 15 -16.56 2.03 19.57
C ASP A 15 -16.18 2.09 18.08
N ALA A 16 -16.91 1.38 17.21
CA ALA A 16 -16.67 1.39 15.77
C ALA A 16 -16.83 2.79 15.16
N VAL A 17 -17.84 3.54 15.59
CA VAL A 17 -18.08 4.94 15.18
C VAL A 17 -16.90 5.83 15.57
N ALA A 18 -16.44 5.73 16.83
CA ALA A 18 -15.31 6.51 17.33
C ALA A 18 -13.99 6.17 16.60
N ARG A 19 -13.71 4.88 16.41
CA ARG A 19 -12.48 4.40 15.73
C ARG A 19 -12.41 4.83 14.27
N THR A 20 -13.55 4.97 13.60
CA THR A 20 -13.62 5.36 12.18
C THR A 20 -13.94 6.83 11.95
N GLY A 21 -14.17 7.62 13.01
CA GLY A 21 -14.41 9.06 12.94
C GLY A 21 -15.68 9.44 12.18
N ILE A 22 -16.78 8.67 12.37
CA ILE A 22 -18.06 8.90 11.68
C ILE A 22 -19.16 9.48 12.58
N GLU A 23 -18.81 9.96 13.78
CA GLU A 23 -19.77 10.51 14.76
C GLU A 23 -20.66 11.61 14.17
N LYS A 24 -20.07 12.50 13.37
CA LYS A 24 -20.77 13.65 12.76
C LYS A 24 -21.83 13.24 11.72
N VAL A 25 -21.75 12.02 11.21
CA VAL A 25 -22.58 11.55 10.10
C VAL A 25 -23.43 10.32 10.44
N GLN A 26 -23.34 9.80 11.65
CA GLN A 26 -24.04 8.57 12.08
C GLN A 26 -25.56 8.60 11.86
N ASN A 27 -26.18 9.79 11.86
CA ASN A 27 -27.61 9.98 11.63
C ASN A 27 -27.97 10.33 10.18
N ARG A 28 -27.01 10.31 9.25
CA ARG A 28 -27.24 10.59 7.83
C ARG A 28 -27.46 9.29 7.05
N LYS A 29 -28.24 9.38 5.98
CA LYS A 29 -28.39 8.26 5.03
C LYS A 29 -27.03 8.01 4.33
N ILE A 30 -26.60 6.75 4.24
CA ILE A 30 -25.33 6.36 3.61
C ILE A 30 -25.25 6.88 2.16
N ALA A 31 -26.38 6.88 1.41
CA ALA A 31 -26.43 7.41 0.06
C ALA A 31 -25.99 8.88 -0.05
N ALA A 32 -26.23 9.69 0.99
CA ALA A 32 -25.90 11.12 1.04
C ALA A 32 -24.49 11.42 1.55
N LEU A 33 -23.68 10.39 1.85
CA LEU A 33 -22.31 10.53 2.33
C LEU A 33 -21.32 10.68 1.17
N SER A 34 -20.20 11.39 1.42
CA SER A 34 -19.05 11.40 0.51
C SER A 34 -18.44 9.99 0.39
N LYS A 35 -17.60 9.77 -0.64
CA LYS A 35 -16.91 8.49 -0.84
C LYS A 35 -16.10 8.08 0.39
N GLY A 36 -15.33 9.01 0.99
CA GLY A 36 -14.54 8.75 2.20
C GLY A 36 -15.42 8.34 3.39
N TYR A 37 -16.53 9.03 3.63
CA TYR A 37 -17.44 8.62 4.70
C TYR A 37 -18.12 7.27 4.44
N LYS A 38 -18.46 6.94 3.19
CA LYS A 38 -18.96 5.58 2.84
C LYS A 38 -17.92 4.51 3.15
N GLN A 39 -16.67 4.77 2.82
CA GLN A 39 -15.53 3.88 3.14
C GLN A 39 -15.40 3.67 4.66
N ARG A 40 -15.44 4.77 5.43
CA ARG A 40 -15.40 4.73 6.91
C ARG A 40 -16.55 3.90 7.51
N VAL A 41 -17.75 4.03 6.97
CA VAL A 41 -18.92 3.22 7.39
C VAL A 41 -18.70 1.74 7.08
N GLY A 42 -18.14 1.40 5.90
CA GLY A 42 -17.81 0.03 5.53
C GLY A 42 -16.79 -0.59 6.50
N ILE A 43 -15.74 0.15 6.84
CA ILE A 43 -14.74 -0.29 7.81
C ILE A 43 -15.35 -0.42 9.22
N ALA A 44 -16.17 0.54 9.66
CA ALA A 44 -16.89 0.44 10.93
C ALA A 44 -17.74 -0.84 11.02
N GLN A 45 -18.46 -1.16 9.94
CA GLN A 45 -19.25 -2.40 9.86
C GLN A 45 -18.38 -3.65 9.94
N ALA A 46 -17.19 -3.65 9.32
CA ALA A 46 -16.26 -4.77 9.38
C ALA A 46 -15.76 -5.03 10.81
N LEU A 47 -15.51 -3.97 11.59
CA LEU A 47 -15.01 -4.05 12.96
C LEU A 47 -16.03 -4.64 13.96
N LEU A 48 -17.34 -4.55 13.68
CA LEU A 48 -18.38 -5.08 14.59
C LEU A 48 -18.24 -6.58 14.81
N GLY A 49 -18.43 -7.02 16.05
CA GLY A 49 -18.33 -8.44 16.45
C GLY A 49 -16.89 -8.91 16.62
N GLU A 50 -15.94 -8.01 16.68
CA GLU A 50 -14.51 -8.28 16.96
C GLU A 50 -13.97 -9.50 16.20
N PRO A 51 -14.07 -9.54 14.85
CA PRO A 51 -13.65 -10.70 14.09
C PRO A 51 -12.14 -10.93 14.22
N SER A 52 -11.72 -12.19 14.24
CA SER A 52 -10.30 -12.58 14.24
C SER A 52 -9.60 -12.32 12.90
N LEU A 53 -10.37 -12.16 11.83
CA LEU A 53 -9.91 -11.85 10.47
C LEU A 53 -10.66 -10.66 9.92
N LEU A 54 -9.93 -9.65 9.46
CA LEU A 54 -10.44 -8.52 8.69
C LEU A 54 -9.88 -8.60 7.27
N ILE A 55 -10.74 -8.43 6.28
CA ILE A 55 -10.35 -8.38 4.86
C ILE A 55 -10.84 -7.05 4.29
N PHE A 56 -9.93 -6.27 3.73
CA PHE A 56 -10.22 -5.00 3.11
C PHE A 56 -9.67 -4.98 1.69
N ASP A 57 -10.52 -4.61 0.75
CA ASP A 57 -10.17 -4.45 -0.66
C ASP A 57 -10.08 -2.97 -0.98
N GLU A 58 -8.86 -2.52 -1.35
CA GLU A 58 -8.52 -1.12 -1.68
C GLU A 58 -9.07 -0.08 -0.67
N PRO A 59 -8.82 -0.25 0.65
CA PRO A 59 -9.55 0.51 1.68
C PRO A 59 -9.19 1.99 1.72
N THR A 60 -8.09 2.42 1.12
CA THR A 60 -7.59 3.80 1.16
C THR A 60 -7.70 4.54 -0.17
N VAL A 61 -8.19 3.86 -1.20
CA VAL A 61 -8.34 4.46 -2.54
C VAL A 61 -9.36 5.58 -2.56
N GLY A 62 -8.90 6.76 -3.01
CA GLY A 62 -9.73 7.97 -3.13
C GLY A 62 -9.98 8.69 -1.80
N LEU A 63 -9.20 8.37 -0.79
CA LEU A 63 -9.10 9.14 0.45
C LEU A 63 -8.03 10.24 0.29
N ASP A 64 -8.20 11.34 1.02
CA ASP A 64 -7.17 12.35 1.14
C ASP A 64 -6.00 11.87 2.02
N PRO A 65 -4.84 12.56 2.03
CA PRO A 65 -3.67 12.14 2.79
C PRO A 65 -3.92 12.00 4.30
N GLU A 66 -4.71 12.89 4.90
CA GLU A 66 -5.03 12.85 6.33
C GLU A 66 -5.90 11.64 6.67
N GLU A 67 -6.90 11.37 5.84
CA GLU A 67 -7.74 10.18 5.97
C GLU A 67 -6.94 8.89 5.82
N ARG A 68 -5.98 8.82 4.88
CA ARG A 68 -5.08 7.66 4.75
C ARG A 68 -4.28 7.40 6.01
N ILE A 69 -3.66 8.43 6.60
CA ILE A 69 -2.91 8.31 7.85
C ILE A 69 -3.81 7.75 8.95
N HIS A 70 -5.03 8.25 9.07
CA HIS A 70 -5.99 7.75 10.04
C HIS A 70 -6.26 6.25 9.88
N PHE A 71 -6.50 5.79 8.65
CA PHE A 71 -6.77 4.37 8.38
C PHE A 71 -5.53 3.48 8.52
N ARG A 72 -4.35 3.93 8.11
CA ARG A 72 -3.09 3.20 8.38
C ARG A 72 -2.94 2.93 9.87
N ASN A 73 -3.16 3.94 10.71
CA ASN A 73 -3.11 3.79 12.16
C ASN A 73 -4.19 2.83 12.68
N LEU A 74 -5.40 2.86 12.13
CA LEU A 74 -6.48 1.95 12.49
C LEU A 74 -6.13 0.50 12.14
N PHE A 75 -5.58 0.24 10.95
CA PHE A 75 -5.18 -1.09 10.51
C PHE A 75 -4.02 -1.64 11.36
N SER A 76 -2.98 -0.83 11.60
CA SER A 76 -1.85 -1.21 12.47
C SER A 76 -2.30 -1.58 13.89
N ARG A 77 -3.21 -0.80 14.48
CA ARG A 77 -3.79 -1.13 15.81
C ARG A 77 -4.63 -2.40 15.75
N SER A 78 -5.42 -2.59 14.69
CA SER A 78 -6.25 -3.79 14.54
C SER A 78 -5.41 -5.05 14.35
N ALA A 79 -4.25 -4.95 13.72
CA ALA A 79 -3.35 -6.07 13.48
C ALA A 79 -2.62 -6.58 14.75
N GLN A 80 -2.70 -5.87 15.89
CA GLN A 80 -2.10 -6.34 17.15
C GLN A 80 -2.81 -7.57 17.70
N ASP A 81 -4.14 -7.67 17.50
CA ASP A 81 -4.97 -8.71 18.14
C ASP A 81 -5.66 -9.62 17.10
N ARG A 82 -5.50 -9.36 15.80
CA ARG A 82 -6.19 -10.09 14.74
C ARG A 82 -5.43 -10.07 13.44
N LEU A 83 -5.76 -10.98 12.53
CA LEU A 83 -5.24 -10.96 11.17
C LEU A 83 -5.96 -9.87 10.35
N VAL A 84 -5.19 -8.99 9.73
CA VAL A 84 -5.69 -7.98 8.79
C VAL A 84 -5.11 -8.25 7.42
N LEU A 85 -5.96 -8.57 6.45
CA LEU A 85 -5.61 -8.75 5.05
C LEU A 85 -6.04 -7.52 4.25
N LEU A 86 -5.08 -6.86 3.61
CA LEU A 86 -5.32 -5.70 2.75
C LEU A 86 -4.96 -6.05 1.31
N SER A 87 -5.87 -5.83 0.35
CA SER A 87 -5.49 -5.68 -1.04
C SER A 87 -5.26 -4.19 -1.33
N THR A 88 -4.17 -3.85 -1.97
CA THR A 88 -3.89 -2.46 -2.38
C THR A 88 -2.80 -2.41 -3.45
N HIS A 89 -2.88 -1.40 -4.31
CA HIS A 89 -1.82 -1.03 -5.24
C HIS A 89 -0.99 0.17 -4.73
N ILE A 90 -1.28 0.67 -3.53
CA ILE A 90 -0.60 1.84 -2.93
C ILE A 90 0.57 1.36 -2.08
N ILE A 91 1.78 1.46 -2.62
CA ILE A 91 3.02 0.96 -1.99
C ILE A 91 3.29 1.62 -0.64
N GLU A 92 2.96 2.90 -0.47
CA GLU A 92 3.08 3.60 0.81
C GLU A 92 2.23 2.98 1.92
N ASP A 93 1.04 2.45 1.60
CA ASP A 93 0.20 1.78 2.57
C ASP A 93 0.83 0.46 2.99
N VAL A 94 1.34 -0.31 2.03
CA VAL A 94 2.08 -1.56 2.29
C VAL A 94 3.28 -1.30 3.20
N GLN A 95 4.11 -0.32 2.86
CA GLN A 95 5.31 0.01 3.63
C GLN A 95 5.01 0.45 5.06
N SER A 96 3.85 1.09 5.27
CA SER A 96 3.49 1.68 6.56
C SER A 96 2.81 0.71 7.52
N VAL A 97 2.11 -0.32 7.02
CA VAL A 97 1.22 -1.15 7.87
C VAL A 97 1.41 -2.66 7.73
N CYS A 98 2.14 -3.14 6.71
CA CYS A 98 2.22 -4.57 6.43
C CYS A 98 3.53 -5.19 6.96
N ASP A 99 3.41 -6.23 7.77
CA ASP A 99 4.53 -7.07 8.22
C ASP A 99 4.88 -8.13 7.16
N GLN A 100 3.90 -8.59 6.40
CA GLN A 100 4.03 -9.56 5.32
C GLN A 100 3.35 -9.03 4.07
N ILE A 101 3.94 -9.33 2.92
CA ILE A 101 3.40 -8.96 1.61
C ILE A 101 3.37 -10.16 0.69
N VAL A 102 2.38 -10.18 -0.18
CA VAL A 102 2.27 -11.11 -1.30
C VAL A 102 2.09 -10.27 -2.56
N VAL A 103 3.03 -10.36 -3.48
CA VAL A 103 2.92 -9.73 -4.80
C VAL A 103 2.37 -10.75 -5.78
N MET A 104 1.31 -10.39 -6.48
CA MET A 104 0.63 -11.23 -7.45
C MET A 104 0.55 -10.52 -8.80
N ASP A 105 0.86 -11.26 -9.86
CA ASP A 105 0.64 -10.82 -11.23
C ASP A 105 0.19 -12.00 -12.09
N GLY A 106 -0.69 -11.77 -13.08
CA GLY A 106 -1.18 -12.81 -13.99
C GLY A 106 -1.75 -14.05 -13.30
N GLY A 107 -2.25 -13.95 -12.05
CA GLY A 107 -2.73 -15.09 -11.25
C GLY A 107 -1.62 -15.91 -10.60
N ARG A 108 -0.39 -15.47 -10.62
CA ARG A 108 0.78 -16.10 -9.99
C ARG A 108 1.27 -15.29 -8.80
N ILE A 109 1.85 -15.96 -7.82
CA ILE A 109 2.56 -15.29 -6.72
C ILE A 109 4.02 -15.08 -7.18
N LEU A 110 4.42 -13.83 -7.34
CA LEU A 110 5.78 -13.46 -7.70
C LEU A 110 6.68 -13.34 -6.48
N PHE A 111 6.13 -12.91 -5.35
CA PHE A 111 6.86 -12.76 -4.10
C PHE A 111 5.94 -12.99 -2.91
N ALA A 112 6.46 -13.63 -1.86
CA ALA A 112 5.82 -13.72 -0.56
C ALA A 112 6.89 -13.56 0.54
N GLY A 113 6.72 -12.61 1.45
CA GLY A 113 7.68 -12.35 2.51
C GLY A 113 7.52 -10.97 3.15
N THR A 114 8.54 -10.49 3.83
CA THR A 114 8.52 -9.15 4.43
C THR A 114 8.88 -8.06 3.41
N PRO A 115 8.39 -6.80 3.58
CA PRO A 115 8.83 -5.67 2.76
C PRO A 115 10.37 -5.52 2.71
N ALA A 116 11.03 -5.69 3.87
CA ALA A 116 12.49 -5.63 3.95
C ALA A 116 13.19 -6.73 3.14
N ALA A 117 12.62 -7.92 3.06
CA ALA A 117 13.17 -9.00 2.24
C ALA A 117 13.06 -8.68 0.74
N MET A 118 11.93 -8.09 0.33
CA MET A 118 11.73 -7.65 -1.05
C MET A 118 12.71 -6.54 -1.45
N ILE A 119 12.88 -5.52 -0.60
CA ILE A 119 13.87 -4.45 -0.81
C ILE A 119 15.28 -5.03 -0.97
N ARG A 120 15.69 -5.96 -0.09
CA ARG A 120 17.01 -6.62 -0.21
C ARG A 120 17.18 -7.40 -1.50
N ALA A 121 16.14 -8.01 -2.04
CA ALA A 121 16.20 -8.74 -3.30
C ALA A 121 16.49 -7.83 -4.51
N ALA A 122 16.20 -6.54 -4.43
CA ALA A 122 16.51 -5.55 -5.46
C ALA A 122 17.88 -4.87 -5.28
N ALA A 123 18.63 -5.24 -4.24
CA ALA A 123 19.95 -4.64 -4.01
C ALA A 123 20.91 -4.92 -5.17
N GLY A 124 21.54 -3.86 -5.67
CA GLY A 124 22.44 -3.91 -6.84
C GLY A 124 21.73 -3.83 -8.20
N HIS A 125 20.41 -3.82 -8.23
CA HIS A 125 19.58 -3.74 -9.44
C HIS A 125 18.89 -2.38 -9.62
N VAL A 126 19.12 -1.45 -8.70
CA VAL A 126 18.56 -0.09 -8.72
C VAL A 126 19.68 0.92 -8.85
N GLY A 127 19.48 1.91 -9.70
CA GLY A 127 20.47 2.96 -9.90
C GLY A 127 19.89 4.29 -10.35
N GLU A 128 20.77 5.28 -10.41
CA GLU A 128 20.47 6.63 -10.85
C GLU A 128 21.51 7.14 -11.84
N PHE A 129 21.07 7.93 -12.82
CA PHE A 129 21.95 8.62 -13.77
C PHE A 129 21.28 9.94 -14.21
N LEU A 130 22.05 10.83 -14.83
CA LEU A 130 21.49 12.01 -15.48
C LEU A 130 21.08 11.65 -16.91
N GLU A 131 19.88 12.06 -17.33
CA GLU A 131 19.31 11.72 -18.66
C GLU A 131 20.27 12.05 -19.82
N LYS A 132 21.06 13.12 -19.70
CA LYS A 132 22.11 13.48 -20.66
C LYS A 132 23.22 12.44 -20.83
N ASP A 133 23.41 11.57 -19.83
CA ASP A 133 24.45 10.54 -19.80
C ASP A 133 23.91 9.19 -20.34
N LEU A 134 22.64 9.15 -20.76
CA LEU A 134 22.01 7.96 -21.31
C LEU A 134 22.66 7.57 -22.64
N ALA A 135 23.36 6.43 -22.62
CA ALA A 135 24.03 5.90 -23.83
C ALA A 135 23.14 4.92 -24.60
N GLN A 136 22.41 4.06 -23.89
CA GLN A 136 21.48 3.08 -24.47
C GLN A 136 20.34 2.82 -23.47
N GLU A 137 19.10 2.69 -23.97
CA GLU A 137 17.93 2.34 -23.14
C GLU A 137 17.69 0.84 -23.02
N GLU A 138 18.36 0.00 -23.81
CA GLU A 138 18.13 -1.45 -23.84
C GLU A 138 18.36 -2.09 -22.46
N GLY A 139 17.32 -2.76 -21.96
CA GLY A 139 17.35 -3.48 -20.68
C GLY A 139 17.21 -2.59 -19.44
N LEU A 140 17.01 -1.28 -19.59
CA LEU A 140 16.75 -0.35 -18.49
C LEU A 140 15.25 -0.06 -18.36
N HIS A 141 14.68 -0.34 -17.19
CA HIS A 141 13.34 0.10 -16.87
C HIS A 141 13.43 1.40 -16.05
N ILE A 142 13.11 2.56 -16.69
CA ILE A 142 13.14 3.87 -16.00
C ILE A 142 11.89 3.97 -15.13
N THR A 143 12.08 4.05 -13.82
CA THR A 143 11.01 4.08 -12.83
C THR A 143 10.60 5.50 -12.44
N ALA A 144 11.54 6.47 -12.51
CA ALA A 144 11.25 7.87 -12.24
C ALA A 144 12.16 8.82 -13.00
N ARG A 145 11.65 10.04 -13.27
CA ARG A 145 12.41 11.19 -13.76
C ARG A 145 12.15 12.38 -12.86
N VAL A 146 13.22 12.96 -12.31
CA VAL A 146 13.15 14.09 -11.37
C VAL A 146 14.01 15.24 -11.87
N ASN A 147 13.42 16.43 -11.97
CA ASN A 147 14.16 17.66 -12.30
C ASN A 147 15.07 18.05 -11.16
N THR A 148 16.35 18.25 -11.45
CA THR A 148 17.37 18.71 -10.50
C THR A 148 18.12 19.93 -11.06
N SER A 149 18.91 20.59 -10.24
CA SER A 149 19.80 21.69 -10.69
C SER A 149 20.86 21.25 -11.71
N GLN A 150 21.13 19.92 -11.82
CA GLN A 150 22.14 19.37 -12.75
C GLN A 150 21.50 18.81 -14.03
N GLY A 151 20.17 18.82 -14.13
CA GLY A 151 19.38 18.24 -15.20
C GLY A 151 18.39 17.19 -14.69
N ILE A 152 17.79 16.44 -15.60
CA ILE A 152 16.84 15.39 -15.26
C ILE A 152 17.63 14.19 -14.71
N ARG A 153 17.33 13.80 -13.47
CA ARG A 153 17.81 12.56 -12.87
C ARG A 153 16.82 11.46 -13.13
N CYS A 154 17.28 10.37 -13.73
CA CYS A 154 16.54 9.15 -13.97
C CYS A 154 16.85 8.13 -12.89
N ARG A 155 15.82 7.46 -12.39
CA ARG A 155 15.91 6.27 -11.54
C ARG A 155 15.54 5.06 -12.37
N VAL A 156 16.28 3.97 -12.23
CA VAL A 156 16.15 2.78 -13.08
C VAL A 156 16.25 1.50 -12.29
N VAL A 157 15.62 0.46 -12.82
CA VAL A 157 15.83 -0.92 -12.40
C VAL A 157 16.26 -1.76 -13.60
N ALA A 158 17.17 -2.71 -13.38
CA ALA A 158 17.65 -3.62 -14.41
C ALA A 158 18.34 -4.86 -13.79
N ASP A 159 18.38 -5.98 -14.51
CA ASP A 159 19.16 -7.15 -14.09
C ASP A 159 20.65 -6.85 -14.03
N LYS A 160 21.15 -6.03 -14.95
CA LYS A 160 22.52 -5.55 -14.97
C LYS A 160 22.54 -4.05 -15.27
N LEU A 161 23.04 -3.28 -14.32
CA LEU A 161 23.19 -1.84 -14.47
C LEU A 161 24.46 -1.53 -15.30
N PRO A 162 24.40 -0.63 -16.32
CA PRO A 162 25.57 -0.13 -17.04
C PRO A 162 26.51 0.67 -16.13
N ASP A 163 27.78 0.77 -16.53
CA ASP A 163 28.84 1.43 -15.76
C ASP A 163 28.57 2.94 -15.50
N TYR A 164 27.79 3.60 -16.36
CA TYR A 164 27.41 5.01 -16.18
C TYR A 164 26.28 5.22 -15.17
N VAL A 165 25.62 4.14 -14.73
CA VAL A 165 24.54 4.19 -13.75
C VAL A 165 25.12 4.01 -12.35
N ARG A 166 24.91 5.00 -11.49
CA ARG A 166 25.31 4.92 -10.09
C ARG A 166 24.33 4.04 -9.32
N ILE A 167 24.81 2.99 -8.69
CA ILE A 167 23.99 2.14 -7.81
C ILE A 167 23.36 2.97 -6.69
N ALA A 168 22.08 2.77 -6.46
CA ALA A 168 21.29 3.42 -5.44
C ALA A 168 20.65 2.38 -4.48
N GLU A 169 20.35 2.81 -3.26
CA GLU A 169 19.60 1.96 -2.33
C GLU A 169 18.15 1.79 -2.84
N PRO A 170 17.62 0.55 -2.89
CA PRO A 170 16.26 0.30 -3.33
C PRO A 170 15.23 0.79 -2.32
N SER A 171 14.15 1.37 -2.81
CA SER A 171 12.88 1.52 -2.09
C SER A 171 12.00 0.27 -2.28
N LEU A 172 10.88 0.20 -1.57
CA LEU A 172 9.89 -0.87 -1.80
C LEU A 172 9.26 -0.75 -3.20
N GLU A 173 9.09 0.48 -3.69
CA GLU A 173 8.59 0.74 -5.04
C GLU A 173 9.56 0.24 -6.12
N ASP A 174 10.85 0.52 -5.97
CA ASP A 174 11.87 0.00 -6.89
C ASP A 174 11.90 -1.52 -6.90
N ALA A 175 11.80 -2.14 -5.71
CA ALA A 175 11.82 -3.59 -5.59
C ALA A 175 10.59 -4.22 -6.26
N TYR A 176 9.41 -3.59 -6.14
CA TYR A 176 8.21 -4.00 -6.83
C TYR A 176 8.35 -3.88 -8.36
N LEU A 177 8.82 -2.72 -8.85
CA LEU A 177 9.00 -2.48 -10.28
C LEU A 177 10.07 -3.40 -10.89
N TYR A 178 11.15 -3.67 -10.15
CA TYR A 178 12.15 -4.65 -10.57
C TYR A 178 11.57 -6.05 -10.69
N LEU A 179 10.75 -6.48 -9.72
CA LEU A 179 10.10 -7.78 -9.75
C LEU A 179 9.17 -7.95 -10.96
N ILE A 180 8.35 -6.92 -11.26
CA ILE A 180 7.42 -6.95 -12.39
C ILE A 180 8.17 -6.91 -13.73
N SER A 181 9.20 -6.05 -13.88
CA SER A 181 9.96 -5.95 -15.13
C SER A 181 10.65 -7.26 -15.52
N ARG A 182 11.04 -8.09 -14.56
CA ARG A 182 11.61 -9.43 -14.82
C ARG A 182 10.59 -10.42 -15.31
N GLU A 183 9.36 -10.34 -14.84
CA GLU A 183 8.29 -11.25 -15.31
C GLU A 183 7.89 -10.91 -16.75
N GLU A 184 7.84 -9.62 -17.10
CA GLU A 184 7.53 -9.17 -18.47
C GLU A 184 8.62 -9.57 -19.49
N ALA A 185 9.85 -9.82 -19.04
CA ALA A 185 10.97 -10.21 -19.89
C ALA A 185 11.08 -11.73 -20.14
N GLN A 186 10.25 -12.53 -19.46
CA GLN A 186 10.19 -14.00 -19.59
C GLN A 186 9.05 -14.45 -20.51
#